data_83394afc904a9cc668f08d2c6c1cc0ed
#
_entry.id   83394afc904a9cc668f08d2c6c1cc0ed
#
_cell.length_a   1.000
_cell.length_b   1.000
_cell.length_c   1.000
_cell.angle_alpha   90.00
_cell.angle_beta   90.00
_cell.angle_gamma   90.00
#
_symmetry.space_group_name_H-M   'P 1'
#
loop_
_entity.id
_entity.type
_entity.pdbx_description
1 polymer ?
#
loop_
_entity_poly.entity_id
_entity_poly.type
_entity_poly.pdbx_seq_one_letter_code
_entity_poly.pdbx_strand_id
1 'polypeptide(L)'
;MPVFHSRTAFELVRGIKAFLNLEAGLTRGEIPQGGPDATAQTAAQDTELAKVRERLEEREREIAGLRERLAVPRAGGIDPGKVVWIFCSNRSGSTWLSSMMGEIEGHEVWNEPLVGKLFGDLYYVGAAGHQKVKQYILGDYHKGSWLDSIQAFVLSEAGARFPRVAEKGYLIIKEPNGSIGAPLLAEAMPESRVIFLVRDPRDVAASGLDAARKGSWQYENAADRGWKREALADNQPDVWVRRRAQNYVRHAGKASEAYEAHKGPKALIRYEELRDDTLGTMQRLYSTLGIEVRVENLVRAVEKHAWENIPEEEKGQGKFYRKATPGSWREDLTPGQVEIVEQVSAPLLKEFYPGG
;
A
#
# COMPACT_ATOMS: atom_id res chain seq x y z
N MET A 1 -15.63 -12.91 36.46
CA MET A 1 -15.29 -13.53 35.16
C MET A 1 -16.54 -14.16 34.61
N PRO A 2 -17.17 -13.67 33.53
CA PRO A 2 -18.22 -14.37 32.84
C PRO A 2 -17.60 -15.18 31.70
N VAL A 3 -17.89 -16.47 31.72
CA VAL A 3 -17.54 -17.45 30.69
C VAL A 3 -18.43 -17.16 29.48
N PHE A 4 -17.85 -16.60 28.41
CA PHE A 4 -18.56 -16.44 27.14
C PHE A 4 -18.71 -17.80 26.46
N HIS A 5 -19.94 -18.17 26.19
CA HIS A 5 -20.34 -19.46 25.66
C HIS A 5 -19.82 -19.65 24.23
N SER A 6 -19.05 -20.69 24.02
CA SER A 6 -18.49 -21.16 22.74
C SER A 6 -19.51 -21.64 21.70
N ARG A 7 -20.80 -21.57 21.99
CA ARG A 7 -21.89 -22.03 21.09
C ARG A 7 -22.08 -21.17 19.85
N THR A 8 -21.92 -19.84 19.97
CA THR A 8 -22.20 -18.91 18.86
C THR A 8 -21.14 -18.97 17.75
N ALA A 9 -19.88 -19.20 18.07
CA ALA A 9 -18.81 -19.34 17.06
C ALA A 9 -18.93 -20.67 16.30
N PHE A 10 -19.39 -21.73 16.95
CA PHE A 10 -19.56 -23.04 16.33
C PHE A 10 -20.76 -23.08 15.36
N GLU A 11 -21.83 -22.37 15.67
CA GLU A 11 -23.01 -22.19 14.80
C GLU A 11 -22.67 -21.36 13.56
N LEU A 12 -21.83 -20.30 13.70
CA LEU A 12 -21.36 -19.46 12.59
C LEU A 12 -20.51 -20.26 11.60
N VAL A 13 -19.57 -21.06 12.09
CA VAL A 13 -18.71 -21.93 11.26
C VAL A 13 -19.54 -23.02 10.55
N ARG A 14 -20.58 -23.50 11.18
CA ARG A 14 -21.51 -24.48 10.59
C ARG A 14 -22.34 -23.85 9.47
N GLY A 15 -22.79 -22.60 9.64
CA GLY A 15 -23.49 -21.82 8.62
C GLY A 15 -22.63 -21.53 7.39
N ILE A 16 -21.39 -21.13 7.60
CA ILE A 16 -20.42 -20.85 6.52
C ILE A 16 -20.07 -22.14 5.74
N LYS A 17 -19.89 -23.28 6.43
CA LYS A 17 -19.68 -24.58 5.75
C LYS A 17 -20.89 -25.03 4.94
N ALA A 18 -22.10 -24.77 5.41
CA ALA A 18 -23.32 -25.06 4.64
C ALA A 18 -23.42 -24.17 3.39
N PHE A 19 -23.03 -22.89 3.49
CA PHE A 19 -23.00 -21.93 2.38
C PHE A 19 -21.96 -22.32 1.31
N LEU A 20 -20.73 -22.65 1.71
CA LEU A 20 -19.67 -23.09 0.80
C LEU A 20 -19.98 -24.43 0.12
N ASN A 21 -20.72 -25.31 0.78
CA ASN A 21 -21.18 -26.56 0.17
C ASN A 21 -22.34 -26.35 -0.81
N LEU A 22 -23.15 -25.29 -0.65
CA LEU A 22 -24.18 -24.90 -1.61
C LEU A 22 -23.57 -24.32 -2.91
N GLU A 23 -22.52 -23.47 -2.80
CA GLU A 23 -21.81 -22.98 -3.99
C GLU A 23 -21.08 -24.10 -4.76
N ALA A 24 -20.50 -25.06 -4.05
CA ALA A 24 -19.84 -26.22 -4.68
C ALA A 24 -20.84 -27.18 -5.36
N GLY A 25 -22.11 -27.18 -4.92
CA GLY A 25 -23.21 -27.94 -5.54
C GLY A 25 -23.76 -27.31 -6.82
N LEU A 26 -23.65 -25.97 -6.96
CA LEU A 26 -24.20 -25.25 -8.11
C LEU A 26 -23.31 -25.30 -9.37
N THR A 27 -22.07 -25.78 -9.28
CA THR A 27 -21.15 -25.90 -10.43
C THR A 27 -21.15 -27.25 -11.13
N ARG A 28 -21.99 -28.23 -10.70
CA ARG A 28 -22.15 -29.53 -11.35
C ARG A 28 -23.63 -29.95 -11.39
N GLY A 29 -24.41 -29.27 -12.18
CA GLY A 29 -25.77 -29.67 -12.50
C GLY A 29 -26.11 -29.36 -13.95
N GLU A 30 -26.40 -30.42 -14.73
CA GLU A 30 -27.05 -30.32 -16.04
C GLU A 30 -28.31 -29.49 -15.93
N ILE A 31 -28.54 -28.59 -16.91
CA ILE A 31 -29.72 -27.73 -17.00
C ILE A 31 -30.91 -28.63 -17.31
N PRO A 32 -31.88 -28.85 -16.40
CA PRO A 32 -33.13 -29.52 -16.72
C PRO A 32 -34.03 -28.54 -17.48
N GLN A 33 -34.59 -29.00 -18.58
CA GLN A 33 -35.61 -28.27 -19.35
C GLN A 33 -36.86 -28.02 -18.51
N GLY A 34 -37.36 -26.77 -18.56
CA GLY A 34 -38.37 -26.22 -17.68
C GLY A 34 -39.71 -27.00 -17.56
N GLY A 35 -40.13 -27.15 -16.32
CA GLY A 35 -41.47 -27.44 -15.88
C GLY A 35 -41.90 -26.41 -14.82
N PRO A 36 -43.20 -26.28 -14.50
CA PRO A 36 -43.73 -25.27 -13.57
C PRO A 36 -43.15 -25.37 -12.14
N ASP A 37 -42.52 -26.47 -11.75
CA ASP A 37 -41.87 -26.66 -10.45
C ASP A 37 -40.52 -25.94 -10.34
N ALA A 38 -39.81 -25.66 -11.46
CA ALA A 38 -38.52 -25.00 -11.44
C ALA A 38 -38.63 -23.51 -11.08
N THR A 39 -39.71 -22.85 -11.48
CA THR A 39 -39.97 -21.43 -11.14
C THR A 39 -40.33 -21.24 -9.68
N ALA A 40 -41.03 -22.17 -9.06
CA ALA A 40 -41.39 -22.14 -7.65
C ALA A 40 -40.15 -22.38 -6.76
N GLN A 41 -39.25 -23.27 -7.16
CA GLN A 41 -37.96 -23.50 -6.47
C GLN A 41 -37.02 -22.31 -6.55
N THR A 42 -36.93 -21.65 -7.72
CA THR A 42 -36.10 -20.44 -7.88
C THR A 42 -36.64 -19.29 -7.02
N ALA A 43 -37.95 -19.06 -6.99
CA ALA A 43 -38.55 -18.02 -6.15
C ALA A 43 -38.38 -18.29 -4.64
N ALA A 44 -38.41 -19.55 -4.22
CA ALA A 44 -38.12 -19.91 -2.83
C ALA A 44 -36.66 -19.70 -2.46
N GLN A 45 -35.72 -19.99 -3.37
CA GLN A 45 -34.30 -19.74 -3.19
C GLN A 45 -34.01 -18.25 -3.14
N ASP A 46 -34.60 -17.43 -4.03
CA ASP A 46 -34.44 -15.97 -4.01
C ASP A 46 -34.96 -15.35 -2.71
N THR A 47 -36.08 -15.87 -2.19
CA THR A 47 -36.64 -15.42 -0.91
C THR A 47 -35.71 -15.78 0.27
N GLU A 48 -35.11 -16.97 0.26
CA GLU A 48 -34.18 -17.38 1.29
C GLU A 48 -32.85 -16.57 1.20
N LEU A 49 -32.37 -16.30 -0.01
CA LEU A 49 -31.21 -15.45 -0.27
C LEU A 49 -31.41 -14.00 0.23
N ALA A 50 -32.63 -13.46 0.02
CA ALA A 50 -33.02 -12.14 0.53
C ALA A 50 -32.98 -12.10 2.06
N LYS A 51 -33.54 -13.12 2.73
CA LYS A 51 -33.48 -13.24 4.20
C LYS A 51 -32.06 -13.37 4.75
N VAL A 52 -31.16 -14.07 4.03
CA VAL A 52 -29.75 -14.21 4.42
C VAL A 52 -29.05 -12.88 4.28
N ARG A 53 -29.31 -12.12 3.21
CA ARG A 53 -28.74 -10.76 3.02
C ARG A 53 -29.20 -9.80 4.12
N GLU A 54 -30.48 -9.78 4.43
CA GLU A 54 -31.03 -8.94 5.50
C GLU A 54 -30.39 -9.25 6.87
N ARG A 55 -30.22 -10.54 7.20
CA ARG A 55 -29.52 -10.95 8.43
C ARG A 55 -28.04 -10.56 8.42
N LEU A 56 -27.39 -10.62 7.27
CA LEU A 56 -25.99 -10.19 7.14
C LEU A 56 -25.87 -8.70 7.42
N GLU A 57 -26.70 -7.87 6.79
CA GLU A 57 -26.73 -6.42 7.01
C GLU A 57 -27.07 -6.04 8.45
N GLU A 58 -27.96 -6.80 9.11
CA GLU A 58 -28.26 -6.59 10.52
C GLU A 58 -27.07 -6.92 11.42
N ARG A 59 -26.36 -8.02 11.12
CA ARG A 59 -25.13 -8.38 11.85
C ARG A 59 -23.99 -7.41 11.61
N GLU A 60 -23.84 -6.89 10.40
CA GLU A 60 -22.85 -5.86 10.09
C GLU A 60 -23.14 -4.57 10.87
N ARG A 61 -24.40 -4.16 10.98
CA ARG A 61 -24.83 -3.02 11.83
C ARG A 61 -24.58 -3.28 13.32
N GLU A 62 -24.86 -4.48 13.81
CA GLU A 62 -24.59 -4.87 15.19
C GLU A 62 -23.09 -4.84 15.50
N ILE A 63 -22.27 -5.38 14.59
CA ILE A 63 -20.79 -5.35 14.70
C ILE A 63 -20.27 -3.92 14.67
N ALA A 64 -20.79 -3.05 13.80
CA ALA A 64 -20.43 -1.64 13.75
C ALA A 64 -20.77 -0.93 15.06
N GLY A 65 -21.97 -1.13 15.61
CA GLY A 65 -22.39 -0.60 16.90
C GLY A 65 -21.57 -1.14 18.07
N LEU A 66 -21.18 -2.41 18.06
CA LEU A 66 -20.28 -2.98 19.06
C LEU A 66 -18.87 -2.40 18.97
N ARG A 67 -18.35 -2.21 17.76
CA ARG A 67 -17.05 -1.56 17.54
C ARG A 67 -17.06 -0.12 18.03
N GLU A 68 -18.12 0.63 17.81
CA GLU A 68 -18.28 1.99 18.34
C GLU A 68 -18.34 2.00 19.88
N ARG A 69 -19.05 1.08 20.51
CA ARG A 69 -19.17 0.96 21.97
C ARG A 69 -17.90 0.41 22.63
N LEU A 70 -17.13 -0.43 21.94
CA LEU A 70 -15.84 -0.97 22.38
C LEU A 70 -14.67 -0.09 21.95
N ALA A 71 -14.92 1.01 21.23
CA ALA A 71 -13.89 1.98 20.92
C ALA A 71 -13.32 2.53 22.23
N VAL A 72 -12.26 1.89 22.71
CA VAL A 72 -11.36 2.46 23.69
C VAL A 72 -11.02 3.87 23.19
N PRO A 73 -11.06 4.93 24.02
CA PRO A 73 -10.61 6.26 23.60
C PRO A 73 -9.26 6.08 22.92
N ARG A 74 -9.20 6.33 21.61
CA ARG A 74 -8.01 6.07 20.81
C ARG A 74 -6.88 6.90 21.40
N ALA A 75 -5.92 6.23 22.04
CA ALA A 75 -4.72 6.85 22.51
C ALA A 75 -4.06 7.51 21.28
N GLY A 76 -4.07 8.86 21.24
CA GLY A 76 -3.45 9.59 20.14
C GLY A 76 -4.37 10.50 19.32
N GLY A 77 -5.69 10.34 19.36
CA GLY A 77 -6.66 11.31 18.78
C GLY A 77 -6.67 11.45 17.25
N ILE A 78 -5.89 10.70 16.47
CA ILE A 78 -5.91 10.75 15.01
C ILE A 78 -6.98 9.79 14.48
N ASP A 79 -7.91 10.34 13.68
CA ASP A 79 -8.87 9.55 12.92
C ASP A 79 -8.15 8.74 11.82
N PRO A 80 -8.33 7.41 11.72
CA PRO A 80 -7.77 6.61 10.63
C PRO A 80 -8.11 7.16 9.25
N GLY A 81 -9.30 7.74 9.07
CA GLY A 81 -9.71 8.42 7.84
C GLY A 81 -8.87 9.65 7.48
N LYS A 82 -8.05 10.18 8.41
CA LYS A 82 -7.08 11.26 8.14
C LYS A 82 -5.69 10.73 7.78
N VAL A 83 -5.49 9.43 7.72
CA VAL A 83 -4.22 8.81 7.30
C VAL A 83 -4.22 8.62 5.79
N VAL A 84 -3.14 9.05 5.15
CA VAL A 84 -2.88 8.86 3.71
C VAL A 84 -1.57 8.07 3.55
N TRP A 85 -1.66 6.85 3.09
CA TRP A 85 -0.51 6.02 2.79
C TRP A 85 0.04 6.29 1.40
N ILE A 86 1.36 6.42 1.26
CA ILE A 86 2.07 6.37 -0.03
C ILE A 86 2.88 5.09 -0.07
N PHE A 87 2.36 4.10 -0.80
CA PHE A 87 3.02 2.84 -1.07
C PHE A 87 3.66 2.84 -2.45
N CYS A 88 4.89 2.37 -2.54
CA CYS A 88 5.65 2.32 -3.78
C CYS A 88 6.94 1.52 -3.60
N SER A 89 7.71 1.32 -4.66
CA SER A 89 9.13 0.99 -4.53
C SER A 89 9.94 2.25 -4.20
N ASN A 90 11.07 2.10 -3.50
CA ASN A 90 11.99 3.23 -3.34
C ASN A 90 12.53 3.69 -4.71
N ARG A 91 12.90 4.95 -4.83
CA ARG A 91 13.28 5.66 -6.06
C ARG A 91 12.14 5.89 -7.05
N SER A 92 10.88 5.78 -6.61
CA SER A 92 9.70 6.08 -7.42
C SER A 92 9.23 7.55 -7.36
N GLY A 93 9.93 8.44 -6.65
CA GLY A 93 9.55 9.85 -6.52
C GLY A 93 8.66 10.16 -5.32
N SER A 94 8.49 9.21 -4.39
CA SER A 94 7.62 9.37 -3.21
C SER A 94 8.01 10.53 -2.29
N THR A 95 9.29 10.85 -2.17
CA THR A 95 9.75 12.01 -1.40
C THR A 95 9.25 13.31 -2.01
N TRP A 96 9.33 13.45 -3.33
CA TRP A 96 8.84 14.63 -4.04
C TRP A 96 7.32 14.78 -3.88
N LEU A 97 6.56 13.70 -4.09
CA LEU A 97 5.11 13.70 -3.87
C LEU A 97 4.75 14.06 -2.42
N SER A 98 5.37 13.39 -1.44
CA SER A 98 5.07 13.64 -0.03
C SER A 98 5.47 15.05 0.43
N SER A 99 6.55 15.62 -0.13
CA SER A 99 6.96 17.00 0.15
C SER A 99 5.92 18.00 -0.33
N MET A 100 5.42 17.85 -1.57
CA MET A 100 4.33 18.71 -2.07
C MET A 100 3.06 18.58 -1.22
N MET A 101 2.70 17.35 -0.81
CA MET A 101 1.54 17.14 0.05
C MET A 101 1.71 17.77 1.44
N GLY A 102 2.94 17.75 1.97
CA GLY A 102 3.27 18.36 3.27
C GLY A 102 3.25 19.89 3.30
N GLU A 103 3.23 20.55 2.15
CA GLU A 103 3.07 22.02 2.06
C GLU A 103 1.63 22.47 2.27
N ILE A 104 0.67 21.56 2.23
CA ILE A 104 -0.75 21.91 2.45
C ILE A 104 -0.99 22.12 3.93
N GLU A 105 -1.58 23.25 4.25
CA GLU A 105 -1.85 23.64 5.64
C GLU A 105 -2.58 22.54 6.43
N GLY A 106 -2.04 22.19 7.58
CA GLY A 106 -2.56 21.16 8.48
C GLY A 106 -2.13 19.74 8.09
N HIS A 107 -1.45 19.55 6.95
CA HIS A 107 -0.88 18.25 6.61
C HIS A 107 0.48 18.08 7.31
N GLU A 108 0.75 16.87 7.75
CA GLU A 108 2.04 16.45 8.31
C GLU A 108 2.56 15.23 7.56
N VAL A 109 3.88 15.10 7.45
CA VAL A 109 4.52 13.99 6.74
C VAL A 109 5.30 13.12 7.70
N TRP A 110 4.93 11.86 7.79
CA TRP A 110 5.72 10.83 8.49
C TRP A 110 6.55 10.04 7.48
N ASN A 111 7.83 10.34 7.49
CA ASN A 111 8.76 9.88 6.49
C ASN A 111 9.38 8.54 6.89
N GLU A 112 9.01 7.48 6.20
CA GLU A 112 9.56 6.13 6.32
C GLU A 112 9.64 5.59 7.78
N PRO A 113 8.51 5.53 8.50
CA PRO A 113 8.51 4.92 9.83
C PRO A 113 8.86 3.42 9.82
N LEU A 114 8.84 2.79 8.65
CA LEU A 114 9.14 1.37 8.42
C LEU A 114 8.17 0.41 9.15
N VAL A 115 6.99 0.88 9.49
CA VAL A 115 5.96 0.07 10.14
C VAL A 115 5.49 -1.06 9.25
N GLY A 116 5.35 -0.79 7.94
CA GLY A 116 5.02 -1.81 6.96
C GLY A 116 6.14 -2.85 6.78
N LYS A 117 7.41 -2.43 6.93
CA LYS A 117 8.53 -3.38 6.95
C LYS A 117 8.47 -4.26 8.20
N LEU A 118 8.24 -3.67 9.38
CA LEU A 118 8.15 -4.39 10.64
C LEU A 118 7.13 -5.52 10.56
N PHE A 119 5.89 -5.22 10.23
CA PHE A 119 4.82 -6.22 10.19
C PHE A 119 4.88 -7.09 8.92
N GLY A 120 5.25 -6.51 7.78
CA GLY A 120 5.36 -7.24 6.52
C GLY A 120 6.48 -8.28 6.51
N ASP A 121 7.66 -7.95 7.02
CA ASP A 121 8.74 -8.92 7.13
C ASP A 121 8.38 -10.07 8.10
N LEU A 122 7.75 -9.76 9.23
CA LEU A 122 7.29 -10.79 10.17
C LEU A 122 6.23 -11.69 9.53
N TYR A 123 5.23 -11.14 8.87
CA TYR A 123 4.09 -11.90 8.34
C TYR A 123 4.42 -12.62 7.03
N TYR A 124 5.03 -11.94 6.06
CA TYR A 124 5.25 -12.52 4.72
C TYR A 124 6.57 -13.31 4.59
N VAL A 125 7.56 -13.02 5.43
CA VAL A 125 8.89 -13.65 5.35
C VAL A 125 9.13 -14.55 6.55
N GLY A 126 9.11 -14.01 7.77
CA GLY A 126 9.39 -14.76 9.00
C GLY A 126 8.35 -15.82 9.32
N ALA A 127 7.08 -15.56 8.99
CA ALA A 127 5.97 -16.47 9.22
C ALA A 127 5.61 -17.32 8.00
N ALA A 128 6.40 -17.28 6.92
CA ALA A 128 6.12 -18.08 5.72
C ALA A 128 5.88 -19.56 6.07
N GLY A 129 4.66 -20.04 5.79
CA GLY A 129 4.22 -21.39 6.18
C GLY A 129 3.63 -21.52 7.59
N HIS A 130 3.71 -20.50 8.44
CA HIS A 130 3.13 -20.52 9.79
C HIS A 130 1.80 -19.76 9.89
N GLN A 131 1.38 -19.01 8.87
CA GLN A 131 0.13 -18.23 8.90
C GLN A 131 -1.10 -19.10 9.24
N LYS A 132 -1.12 -20.33 8.80
CA LYS A 132 -2.21 -21.29 9.07
C LYS A 132 -2.07 -22.05 10.39
N VAL A 133 -0.99 -21.83 11.14
CA VAL A 133 -0.74 -22.49 12.43
C VAL A 133 -1.54 -21.75 13.52
N LYS A 134 -2.47 -22.46 14.16
CA LYS A 134 -3.41 -21.88 15.12
C LYS A 134 -2.72 -21.23 16.34
N GLN A 135 -1.56 -21.73 16.74
CA GLN A 135 -0.78 -21.23 17.87
C GLN A 135 0.06 -20.00 17.55
N TYR A 136 0.22 -19.68 16.24
CA TYR A 136 1.05 -18.55 15.85
C TYR A 136 0.30 -17.23 16.07
N ILE A 137 0.90 -16.30 16.80
CA ILE A 137 0.25 -15.04 17.21
C ILE A 137 -0.19 -14.18 16.00
N LEU A 138 0.57 -14.19 14.91
CA LEU A 138 0.22 -13.52 13.64
C LEU A 138 -0.43 -14.48 12.65
N GLY A 139 -1.00 -15.59 13.11
CA GLY A 139 -1.71 -16.53 12.26
C GLY A 139 -3.04 -15.98 11.77
N ASP A 140 -3.48 -16.49 10.62
CA ASP A 140 -4.76 -16.09 9.98
C ASP A 140 -5.96 -16.29 10.92
N TYR A 141 -5.86 -17.25 11.82
CA TYR A 141 -6.90 -17.56 12.81
C TYR A 141 -7.19 -16.39 13.77
N HIS A 142 -6.18 -15.56 14.04
CA HIS A 142 -6.30 -14.41 14.94
C HIS A 142 -6.18 -13.08 14.20
N LYS A 143 -6.33 -13.09 12.87
CA LYS A 143 -6.02 -11.95 12.01
C LYS A 143 -6.72 -10.66 12.43
N GLY A 144 -8.01 -10.71 12.75
CA GLY A 144 -8.74 -9.51 13.20
C GLY A 144 -8.12 -8.86 14.44
N SER A 145 -7.73 -9.68 15.45
CA SER A 145 -7.18 -9.17 16.71
C SER A 145 -5.82 -8.48 16.53
N TRP A 146 -4.92 -9.05 15.73
CA TRP A 146 -3.60 -8.41 15.55
C TRP A 146 -3.61 -7.28 14.51
N LEU A 147 -4.58 -7.24 13.57
CA LEU A 147 -4.82 -6.06 12.73
C LEU A 147 -5.28 -4.86 13.58
N ASP A 148 -6.20 -5.06 14.52
CA ASP A 148 -6.60 -4.02 15.48
C ASP A 148 -5.40 -3.52 16.29
N SER A 149 -4.49 -4.43 16.66
CA SER A 149 -3.24 -4.06 17.36
C SER A 149 -2.28 -3.26 16.48
N ILE A 150 -2.16 -3.57 15.19
CA ILE A 150 -1.39 -2.77 14.22
C ILE A 150 -1.98 -1.36 14.11
N GLN A 151 -3.30 -1.24 13.96
CA GLN A 151 -3.98 0.06 13.90
C GLN A 151 -3.68 0.88 15.17
N ALA A 152 -3.87 0.28 16.35
CA ALA A 152 -3.62 0.95 17.63
C ALA A 152 -2.17 1.39 17.77
N PHE A 153 -1.21 0.55 17.38
CA PHE A 153 0.22 0.89 17.39
C PHE A 153 0.53 2.10 16.52
N VAL A 154 0.07 2.08 15.24
CA VAL A 154 0.34 3.18 14.30
C VAL A 154 -0.30 4.47 14.77
N LEU A 155 -1.57 4.44 15.17
CA LEU A 155 -2.31 5.66 15.57
C LEU A 155 -1.80 6.24 16.89
N SER A 156 -1.36 5.42 17.84
CA SER A 156 -0.75 5.87 19.08
C SER A 156 0.55 6.64 18.82
N GLU A 157 1.45 6.04 18.01
CA GLU A 157 2.72 6.68 17.65
C GLU A 157 2.51 7.95 16.80
N ALA A 158 1.56 7.89 15.88
CA ALA A 158 1.19 9.04 15.05
C ALA A 158 0.64 10.20 15.88
N GLY A 159 -0.26 9.93 16.83
CA GLY A 159 -0.84 10.95 17.70
C GLY A 159 0.18 11.62 18.62
N ALA A 160 1.15 10.85 19.11
CA ALA A 160 2.24 11.39 19.94
C ALA A 160 3.18 12.31 19.14
N ARG A 161 3.41 12.02 17.84
CA ARG A 161 4.35 12.76 16.98
C ARG A 161 3.70 13.93 16.25
N PHE A 162 2.44 13.80 15.87
CA PHE A 162 1.70 14.73 15.01
C PHE A 162 0.37 15.18 15.64
N PRO A 163 0.38 15.79 16.82
CA PRO A 163 -0.84 16.15 17.54
C PRO A 163 -1.74 17.11 16.75
N ARG A 164 -1.16 17.94 15.88
CA ARG A 164 -1.93 18.91 15.06
C ARG A 164 -2.86 18.24 14.04
N VAL A 165 -2.54 17.03 13.58
CA VAL A 165 -3.39 16.29 12.62
C VAL A 165 -4.74 15.92 13.23
N ALA A 166 -4.81 15.72 14.55
CA ALA A 166 -6.07 15.46 15.23
C ALA A 166 -7.08 16.61 15.06
N GLU A 167 -6.59 17.85 15.01
CA GLU A 167 -7.41 19.05 14.85
C GLU A 167 -7.76 19.31 13.37
N LYS A 168 -6.75 19.34 12.50
CA LYS A 168 -6.90 19.74 11.10
C LYS A 168 -5.92 19.03 10.19
N GLY A 169 -6.35 18.69 8.98
CA GLY A 169 -5.50 18.14 7.92
C GLY A 169 -5.40 16.63 7.90
N TYR A 170 -4.31 16.13 7.29
CA TYR A 170 -4.06 14.72 7.05
C TYR A 170 -2.63 14.35 7.41
N LEU A 171 -2.44 13.11 7.87
CA LEU A 171 -1.13 12.53 8.07
C LEU A 171 -0.73 11.73 6.83
N ILE A 172 0.30 12.19 6.14
CA ILE A 172 0.87 11.54 4.97
C ILE A 172 1.97 10.59 5.44
N ILE A 173 1.76 9.29 5.34
CA ILE A 173 2.76 8.29 5.73
C ILE A 173 3.39 7.71 4.46
N LYS A 174 4.66 8.04 4.23
CA LYS A 174 5.40 7.57 3.07
C LYS A 174 6.23 6.32 3.43
N GLU A 175 5.91 5.17 2.81
CA GLU A 175 6.43 3.84 3.16
C GLU A 175 7.04 3.06 1.96
N PRO A 176 7.98 3.64 1.17
CA PRO A 176 8.55 2.91 0.04
C PRO A 176 9.32 1.65 0.46
N ASN A 177 10.03 1.71 1.60
CA ASN A 177 10.75 0.56 2.16
C ASN A 177 9.86 -0.35 3.02
N GLY A 178 8.69 0.13 3.42
CA GLY A 178 7.67 -0.59 4.17
C GLY A 178 6.53 -1.15 3.30
N SER A 179 6.54 -0.92 1.99
CA SER A 179 5.46 -1.37 1.10
C SER A 179 5.27 -2.89 1.05
N ILE A 180 6.22 -3.68 1.58
CA ILE A 180 6.02 -5.12 1.77
C ILE A 180 4.84 -5.42 2.72
N GLY A 181 4.57 -4.53 3.68
CA GLY A 181 3.43 -4.63 4.60
C GLY A 181 2.18 -3.87 4.16
N ALA A 182 2.19 -3.26 2.97
CA ALA A 182 1.08 -2.44 2.50
C ALA A 182 -0.30 -3.11 2.60
N PRO A 183 -0.48 -4.40 2.22
CA PRO A 183 -1.77 -5.06 2.36
C PRO A 183 -2.26 -5.14 3.82
N LEU A 184 -1.34 -5.39 4.77
CA LEU A 184 -1.68 -5.46 6.20
C LEU A 184 -2.08 -4.08 6.76
N LEU A 185 -1.34 -3.03 6.37
CA LEU A 185 -1.61 -1.66 6.83
C LEU A 185 -2.93 -1.12 6.27
N ALA A 186 -3.20 -1.38 4.98
CA ALA A 186 -4.45 -1.00 4.35
C ALA A 186 -5.66 -1.78 4.92
N GLU A 187 -5.48 -3.06 5.25
CA GLU A 187 -6.51 -3.89 5.88
C GLU A 187 -6.74 -3.50 7.35
N ALA A 188 -5.68 -3.13 8.09
CA ALA A 188 -5.79 -2.65 9.46
C ALA A 188 -6.48 -1.27 9.57
N MET A 189 -6.40 -0.46 8.52
CA MET A 189 -7.00 0.89 8.46
C MET A 189 -7.84 1.06 7.19
N PRO A 190 -9.00 0.40 7.09
CA PRO A 190 -9.85 0.45 5.90
C PRO A 190 -10.44 1.84 5.61
N GLU A 191 -10.51 2.73 6.61
CA GLU A 191 -10.95 4.12 6.47
C GLU A 191 -9.86 5.03 5.91
N SER A 192 -8.60 4.59 5.92
CA SER A 192 -7.46 5.38 5.42
C SER A 192 -7.53 5.57 3.91
N ARG A 193 -6.69 6.46 3.41
CA ARG A 193 -6.50 6.71 1.99
C ARG A 193 -5.24 6.03 1.50
N VAL A 194 -5.26 5.47 0.31
CA VAL A 194 -4.13 4.74 -0.27
C VAL A 194 -3.69 5.39 -1.59
N ILE A 195 -2.43 5.77 -1.67
CA ILE A 195 -1.77 6.16 -2.91
C ILE A 195 -0.80 5.04 -3.30
N PHE A 196 -0.99 4.47 -4.47
CA PHE A 196 0.00 3.62 -5.11
C PHE A 196 0.77 4.46 -6.14
N LEU A 197 2.02 4.77 -5.82
CA LEU A 197 2.92 5.50 -6.73
C LEU A 197 3.81 4.50 -7.45
N VAL A 198 3.63 4.38 -8.77
CA VAL A 198 4.42 3.49 -9.63
C VAL A 198 5.36 4.30 -10.51
N ARG A 199 6.52 3.74 -10.83
CA ARG A 199 7.51 4.28 -11.77
C ARG A 199 8.10 3.16 -12.61
N ASP A 200 8.51 3.46 -13.83
CA ASP A 200 9.20 2.51 -14.70
C ASP A 200 10.35 1.81 -13.94
N PRO A 201 10.31 0.47 -13.81
CA PRO A 201 11.32 -0.27 -13.06
C PRO A 201 12.75 -0.10 -13.62
N ARG A 202 12.89 0.21 -14.91
CA ARG A 202 14.20 0.48 -15.54
C ARG A 202 14.77 1.80 -15.02
N ASP A 203 13.96 2.85 -14.90
CA ASP A 203 14.38 4.12 -14.27
C ASP A 203 14.65 3.97 -12.77
N VAL A 204 13.86 3.13 -12.07
CA VAL A 204 14.10 2.81 -10.67
C VAL A 204 15.43 2.07 -10.48
N ALA A 205 15.75 1.12 -11.36
CA ALA A 205 17.01 0.40 -11.34
C ALA A 205 18.20 1.33 -11.64
N ALA A 206 18.10 2.14 -12.69
CA ALA A 206 19.13 3.13 -13.06
C ALA A 206 19.40 4.13 -11.92
N SER A 207 18.33 4.71 -11.36
CA SER A 207 18.45 5.65 -10.23
C SER A 207 19.04 5.00 -8.99
N GLY A 208 18.71 3.74 -8.73
CA GLY A 208 19.24 3.02 -7.60
C GLY A 208 20.69 2.61 -7.78
N LEU A 209 21.08 2.19 -9.00
CA LEU A 209 22.47 1.84 -9.32
C LEU A 209 23.40 3.03 -9.08
N ASP A 210 23.03 4.20 -9.59
CA ASP A 210 23.76 5.44 -9.38
C ASP A 210 23.90 5.78 -7.89
N ALA A 211 22.81 5.74 -7.14
CA ALA A 211 22.81 6.05 -5.71
C ALA A 211 23.63 5.08 -4.84
N ALA A 212 23.88 3.86 -5.32
CA ALA A 212 24.59 2.81 -4.57
C ALA A 212 26.09 2.74 -4.89
N ARG A 213 26.57 3.46 -5.89
CA ARG A 213 28.00 3.52 -6.25
C ARG A 213 28.81 4.23 -5.17
N LYS A 214 30.07 3.86 -5.05
CA LYS A 214 31.01 4.50 -4.11
C LYS A 214 31.08 6.02 -4.38
N GLY A 215 31.06 6.82 -3.32
CA GLY A 215 31.02 8.29 -3.41
C GLY A 215 29.62 8.87 -3.64
N SER A 216 28.58 8.06 -3.79
CA SER A 216 27.21 8.56 -3.92
C SER A 216 26.55 8.73 -2.54
N TRP A 217 25.55 9.59 -2.46
CA TRP A 217 24.87 9.96 -1.22
C TRP A 217 24.38 8.76 -0.40
N GLN A 218 23.85 7.71 -1.05
CA GLN A 218 23.33 6.54 -0.34
C GLN A 218 24.47 5.65 0.18
N TYR A 219 25.56 5.56 -0.54
CA TYR A 219 26.75 4.82 -0.13
C TYR A 219 27.39 5.47 1.09
N GLU A 220 27.62 6.77 1.04
CA GLU A 220 28.22 7.54 2.13
C GLU A 220 27.33 7.53 3.39
N ASN A 221 26.04 7.78 3.27
CA ASN A 221 25.10 7.67 4.39
C ASN A 221 25.06 6.27 5.04
N ALA A 222 25.32 5.21 4.29
CA ALA A 222 25.42 3.87 4.84
C ALA A 222 26.74 3.64 5.57
N ALA A 223 27.83 4.19 5.05
CA ALA A 223 29.14 4.15 5.68
C ALA A 223 29.15 4.93 7.01
N ASP A 224 28.59 6.12 7.04
CA ASP A 224 28.45 6.95 8.24
C ASP A 224 27.65 6.27 9.36
N ARG A 225 26.69 5.42 9.00
CA ARG A 225 25.92 4.59 9.94
C ARG A 225 26.63 3.30 10.37
N GLY A 226 27.88 3.11 9.97
CA GLY A 226 28.67 1.92 10.24
C GLY A 226 28.19 0.67 9.51
N TRP A 227 27.36 0.81 8.49
CA TRP A 227 26.91 -0.31 7.66
C TRP A 227 27.98 -0.60 6.62
N LYS A 228 28.70 -1.71 6.83
CA LYS A 228 29.61 -2.24 5.81
C LYS A 228 28.79 -2.63 4.57
N ARG A 229 28.83 -1.80 3.54
CA ARG A 229 28.32 -2.16 2.22
C ARG A 229 29.48 -2.67 1.36
N GLU A 230 29.34 -3.88 0.86
CA GLU A 230 30.10 -4.27 -0.32
C GLU A 230 29.76 -3.28 -1.44
N ALA A 231 30.77 -2.82 -2.17
CA ALA A 231 30.60 -1.98 -3.35
C ALA A 231 30.03 -2.83 -4.52
N LEU A 232 28.89 -3.51 -4.27
CA LEU A 232 28.30 -4.44 -5.23
C LEU A 232 27.85 -3.72 -6.50
N ALA A 233 27.41 -2.46 -6.36
CA ALA A 233 27.02 -1.62 -7.50
C ALA A 233 28.21 -1.34 -8.45
N ASP A 234 29.43 -1.30 -7.91
CA ASP A 234 30.64 -1.06 -8.71
C ASP A 234 31.27 -2.38 -9.20
N ASN A 235 31.34 -3.38 -8.33
CA ASN A 235 32.06 -4.63 -8.62
C ASN A 235 31.22 -5.66 -9.41
N GLN A 236 29.89 -5.67 -9.19
CA GLN A 236 28.97 -6.61 -9.82
C GLN A 236 27.65 -5.89 -10.15
N PRO A 237 27.64 -4.91 -11.06
CA PRO A 237 26.49 -4.06 -11.33
C PRO A 237 25.25 -4.85 -11.79
N ASP A 238 25.41 -5.92 -12.57
CA ASP A 238 24.31 -6.72 -13.08
C ASP A 238 23.63 -7.55 -11.97
N VAL A 239 24.41 -8.07 -11.01
CA VAL A 239 23.89 -8.72 -9.81
C VAL A 239 23.10 -7.71 -8.96
N TRP A 240 23.63 -6.50 -8.84
CA TRP A 240 22.96 -5.42 -8.12
C TRP A 240 21.65 -5.03 -8.79
N VAL A 241 21.65 -4.83 -10.11
CA VAL A 241 20.46 -4.49 -10.91
C VAL A 241 19.40 -5.57 -10.77
N ARG A 242 19.76 -6.87 -10.84
CA ARG A 242 18.85 -7.98 -10.64
C ARG A 242 18.21 -7.96 -9.25
N ARG A 243 18.99 -7.78 -8.20
CA ARG A 243 18.49 -7.65 -6.82
C ARG A 243 17.55 -6.44 -6.68
N ARG A 244 17.88 -5.36 -7.37
CA ARG A 244 17.07 -4.15 -7.37
C ARG A 244 15.72 -4.36 -8.04
N ALA A 245 15.71 -5.01 -9.20
CA ALA A 245 14.49 -5.37 -9.90
C ALA A 245 13.61 -6.33 -9.08
N GLN A 246 14.20 -7.32 -8.41
CA GLN A 246 13.50 -8.22 -7.49
C GLN A 246 12.87 -7.46 -6.31
N ASN A 247 13.59 -6.49 -5.75
CA ASN A 247 13.09 -5.62 -4.69
C ASN A 247 11.93 -4.74 -5.17
N TYR A 248 12.04 -4.22 -6.39
CA TYR A 248 10.97 -3.46 -7.03
C TYR A 248 9.69 -4.31 -7.12
N VAL A 249 9.79 -5.51 -7.69
CA VAL A 249 8.65 -6.42 -7.83
C VAL A 249 8.01 -6.74 -6.49
N ARG A 250 8.83 -6.98 -5.46
CA ARG A 250 8.32 -7.25 -4.10
C ARG A 250 7.53 -6.08 -3.53
N HIS A 251 8.08 -4.86 -3.58
CA HIS A 251 7.44 -3.70 -2.96
C HIS A 251 6.28 -3.15 -3.80
N ALA A 252 6.49 -2.97 -5.11
CA ALA A 252 5.44 -2.49 -6.00
C ALA A 252 4.30 -3.51 -6.16
N GLY A 253 4.61 -4.82 -6.17
CA GLY A 253 3.60 -5.88 -6.18
C GLY A 253 2.73 -5.87 -4.92
N LYS A 254 3.32 -5.69 -3.73
CA LYS A 254 2.55 -5.56 -2.48
C LYS A 254 1.78 -4.23 -2.39
N ALA A 255 2.32 -3.16 -2.94
CA ALA A 255 1.59 -1.89 -3.06
C ALA A 255 0.38 -2.01 -4.01
N SER A 256 0.54 -2.70 -5.16
CA SER A 256 -0.55 -3.02 -6.08
C SER A 256 -1.62 -3.89 -5.43
N GLU A 257 -1.24 -4.97 -4.73
CA GLU A 257 -2.14 -5.84 -3.96
C GLU A 257 -2.96 -5.02 -2.93
N ALA A 258 -2.31 -4.14 -2.18
CA ALA A 258 -2.98 -3.26 -1.23
C ALA A 258 -3.96 -2.30 -1.91
N TYR A 259 -3.52 -1.68 -3.01
CA TYR A 259 -4.33 -0.75 -3.79
C TYR A 259 -5.59 -1.45 -4.34
N GLU A 260 -5.45 -2.62 -4.94
CA GLU A 260 -6.59 -3.35 -5.51
C GLU A 260 -7.59 -3.78 -4.42
N ALA A 261 -7.10 -4.31 -3.30
CA ALA A 261 -7.93 -4.80 -2.22
C ALA A 261 -8.63 -3.68 -1.43
N HIS A 262 -8.02 -2.49 -1.36
CA HIS A 262 -8.54 -1.37 -0.56
C HIS A 262 -9.89 -0.86 -1.09
N LYS A 263 -10.87 -0.69 -0.21
CA LYS A 263 -12.24 -0.25 -0.55
C LYS A 263 -12.47 1.24 -0.25
N GLY A 264 -11.61 1.85 0.53
CA GLY A 264 -11.62 3.29 0.81
C GLY A 264 -11.10 4.13 -0.37
N PRO A 265 -10.98 5.46 -0.19
CA PRO A 265 -10.44 6.33 -1.22
C PRO A 265 -9.02 5.92 -1.60
N LYS A 266 -8.77 5.77 -2.90
CA LYS A 266 -7.48 5.33 -3.41
C LYS A 266 -7.13 5.94 -4.74
N ALA A 267 -5.84 6.18 -4.98
CA ALA A 267 -5.33 6.75 -6.23
C ALA A 267 -4.10 5.98 -6.71
N LEU A 268 -4.06 5.69 -8.01
CA LEU A 268 -2.87 5.25 -8.72
C LEU A 268 -2.22 6.46 -9.38
N ILE A 269 -0.92 6.64 -9.17
CA ILE A 269 -0.13 7.71 -9.79
C ILE A 269 1.08 7.10 -10.47
N ARG A 270 1.27 7.44 -11.74
CA ARG A 270 2.52 7.16 -12.45
C ARG A 270 3.48 8.35 -12.24
N TYR A 271 4.73 8.06 -11.88
CA TYR A 271 5.74 9.09 -11.72
C TYR A 271 5.90 9.94 -12.98
N GLU A 272 5.80 9.32 -14.14
CA GLU A 272 5.93 9.95 -15.45
C GLU A 272 4.82 10.99 -15.67
N GLU A 273 3.58 10.66 -15.33
CA GLU A 273 2.42 11.58 -15.39
C GLU A 273 2.57 12.74 -14.39
N LEU A 274 3.04 12.42 -13.17
CA LEU A 274 3.32 13.43 -12.16
C LEU A 274 4.41 14.41 -12.61
N ARG A 275 5.39 13.94 -13.40
CA ARG A 275 6.45 14.79 -13.96
C ARG A 275 5.98 15.62 -15.15
N ASP A 276 5.14 15.08 -16.00
CA ASP A 276 4.62 15.72 -17.21
C ASP A 276 3.63 16.84 -16.87
N ASP A 277 2.66 16.53 -16.02
CA ASP A 277 1.63 17.48 -15.54
C ASP A 277 1.52 17.41 -14.01
N THR A 278 2.46 18.05 -13.31
CA THR A 278 2.51 18.01 -11.84
C THR A 278 1.26 18.59 -11.20
N LEU A 279 0.83 19.79 -11.64
CA LEU A 279 -0.32 20.45 -11.02
C LEU A 279 -1.63 19.71 -11.29
N GLY A 280 -1.90 19.34 -12.53
CA GLY A 280 -3.10 18.60 -12.88
C GLY A 280 -3.14 17.22 -12.20
N THR A 281 -1.99 16.55 -12.07
CA THR A 281 -1.92 15.28 -11.34
C THR A 281 -2.20 15.45 -9.86
N MET A 282 -1.67 16.49 -9.21
CA MET A 282 -1.98 16.80 -7.82
C MET A 282 -3.46 17.15 -7.61
N GLN A 283 -4.07 17.90 -8.52
CA GLN A 283 -5.51 18.20 -8.46
C GLN A 283 -6.36 16.93 -8.57
N ARG A 284 -6.06 16.07 -9.55
CA ARG A 284 -6.74 14.78 -9.70
C ARG A 284 -6.56 13.89 -8.47
N LEU A 285 -5.35 13.84 -7.91
CA LEU A 285 -5.05 13.08 -6.69
C LEU A 285 -5.94 13.51 -5.53
N TYR A 286 -5.96 14.80 -5.20
CA TYR A 286 -6.74 15.32 -4.08
C TYR A 286 -8.23 15.10 -4.28
N SER A 287 -8.74 15.33 -5.48
CA SER A 287 -10.13 15.04 -5.85
C SER A 287 -10.48 13.57 -5.67
N THR A 288 -9.62 12.66 -6.17
CA THR A 288 -9.83 11.20 -6.07
C THR A 288 -9.80 10.71 -4.62
N LEU A 289 -8.96 11.31 -3.78
CA LEU A 289 -8.88 10.96 -2.36
C LEU A 289 -10.00 11.62 -1.52
N GLY A 290 -10.84 12.48 -2.12
CA GLY A 290 -11.88 13.23 -1.40
C GLY A 290 -11.29 14.19 -0.37
N ILE A 291 -10.15 14.80 -0.67
CA ILE A 291 -9.48 15.78 0.18
C ILE A 291 -9.66 17.16 -0.44
N GLU A 292 -10.39 18.04 0.23
CA GLU A 292 -10.59 19.41 -0.21
C GLU A 292 -9.31 20.22 -0.01
N VAL A 293 -8.87 20.92 -1.08
CA VAL A 293 -7.72 21.79 -1.07
C VAL A 293 -7.93 22.94 -2.05
N ARG A 294 -7.50 24.14 -1.68
CA ARG A 294 -7.54 25.29 -2.58
C ARG A 294 -6.48 25.13 -3.67
N VAL A 295 -6.84 25.44 -4.90
CA VAL A 295 -5.93 25.34 -6.06
C VAL A 295 -4.67 26.18 -5.85
N GLU A 296 -4.79 27.35 -5.25
CA GLU A 296 -3.66 28.25 -4.97
C GLU A 296 -2.64 27.61 -4.01
N ASN A 297 -3.10 26.74 -3.09
CA ASN A 297 -2.19 26.00 -2.20
C ASN A 297 -1.42 24.92 -2.97
N LEU A 298 -2.10 24.24 -3.91
CA LEU A 298 -1.44 23.26 -4.78
C LEU A 298 -0.43 23.93 -5.70
N VAL A 299 -0.77 25.07 -6.30
CA VAL A 299 0.15 25.84 -7.15
C VAL A 299 1.42 26.17 -6.37
N ARG A 300 1.29 26.76 -5.17
CA ARG A 300 2.45 27.09 -4.32
C ARG A 300 3.28 25.88 -3.94
N ALA A 301 2.63 24.74 -3.61
CA ALA A 301 3.32 23.51 -3.26
C ALA A 301 4.12 22.96 -4.44
N VAL A 302 3.52 22.96 -5.64
CA VAL A 302 4.18 22.51 -6.88
C VAL A 302 5.35 23.43 -7.23
N GLU A 303 5.15 24.75 -7.21
CA GLU A 303 6.21 25.73 -7.50
C GLU A 303 7.38 25.60 -6.54
N LYS A 304 7.10 25.48 -5.23
CA LYS A 304 8.16 25.33 -4.21
C LYS A 304 9.04 24.10 -4.44
N HIS A 305 8.46 23.00 -4.91
CA HIS A 305 9.14 21.74 -5.14
C HIS A 305 9.44 21.46 -6.63
N ALA A 306 9.36 22.49 -7.49
CA ALA A 306 9.74 22.38 -8.89
C ALA A 306 11.21 22.03 -9.03
N TRP A 307 11.54 21.24 -10.05
CA TRP A 307 12.93 20.81 -10.32
C TRP A 307 13.90 21.99 -10.43
N GLU A 308 13.45 23.07 -11.02
CA GLU A 308 14.21 24.30 -11.24
C GLU A 308 14.63 24.97 -9.93
N ASN A 309 13.83 24.80 -8.88
CA ASN A 309 14.05 25.40 -7.56
C ASN A 309 14.96 24.54 -6.64
N ILE A 310 15.34 23.33 -7.07
CA ILE A 310 16.31 22.53 -6.33
C ILE A 310 17.70 23.11 -6.59
N PRO A 311 18.53 23.34 -5.55
CA PRO A 311 19.91 23.82 -5.71
C PRO A 311 20.74 22.93 -6.66
N GLU A 312 21.55 23.54 -7.52
CA GLU A 312 22.36 22.80 -8.51
C GLU A 312 23.36 21.84 -7.84
N GLU A 313 23.89 22.20 -6.66
CA GLU A 313 24.76 21.34 -5.87
C GLU A 313 24.09 20.07 -5.32
N GLU A 314 22.77 20.02 -5.27
CA GLU A 314 21.98 18.85 -4.85
C GLU A 314 21.57 17.96 -6.02
N LYS A 315 21.79 18.41 -7.26
CA LYS A 315 21.43 17.70 -8.49
C LYS A 315 22.62 16.94 -9.08
N GLY A 316 22.32 15.92 -9.87
CA GLY A 316 23.30 15.22 -10.71
C GLY A 316 23.67 13.83 -10.24
N GLN A 317 24.69 13.28 -10.88
CA GLN A 317 25.16 11.92 -10.62
C GLN A 317 25.62 11.76 -9.17
N GLY A 318 25.24 10.64 -8.55
CA GLY A 318 25.57 10.36 -7.15
C GLY A 318 24.81 11.20 -6.13
N LYS A 319 23.97 12.13 -6.55
CA LYS A 319 23.14 12.96 -5.68
C LYS A 319 21.75 12.36 -5.46
N PHE A 320 21.05 12.87 -4.44
CA PHE A 320 19.69 12.44 -4.17
C PHE A 320 18.73 12.77 -5.34
N TYR A 321 18.85 14.00 -5.87
CA TYR A 321 18.15 14.48 -7.06
C TYR A 321 19.02 14.26 -8.30
N ARG A 322 18.87 13.12 -8.96
CA ARG A 322 19.75 12.73 -10.06
C ARG A 322 19.47 13.49 -11.37
N LYS A 323 18.40 13.15 -12.06
CA LYS A 323 18.02 13.72 -13.36
C LYS A 323 16.55 14.14 -13.42
N ALA A 324 15.66 13.47 -12.64
CA ALA A 324 14.20 13.60 -12.67
C ALA A 324 13.57 13.47 -14.08
N THR A 325 14.26 12.80 -15.00
CA THR A 325 13.85 12.60 -16.40
C THR A 325 13.35 11.18 -16.60
N PRO A 326 12.06 10.97 -16.90
CA PRO A 326 11.52 9.67 -17.30
C PRO A 326 12.23 9.14 -18.55
N GLY A 327 12.50 7.83 -18.58
CA GLY A 327 13.15 7.17 -19.71
C GLY A 327 14.68 7.32 -19.78
N SER A 328 15.30 8.01 -18.80
CA SER A 328 16.76 8.17 -18.76
C SER A 328 17.53 6.85 -18.58
N TRP A 329 16.85 5.78 -18.23
CA TRP A 329 17.44 4.44 -18.15
C TRP A 329 18.11 3.99 -19.46
N ARG A 330 17.67 4.52 -20.62
CA ARG A 330 18.24 4.20 -21.94
C ARG A 330 19.69 4.62 -22.08
N GLU A 331 20.08 5.66 -21.34
CA GLU A 331 21.47 6.18 -21.30
C GLU A 331 22.27 5.56 -20.14
N ASP A 332 21.58 5.17 -19.06
CA ASP A 332 22.20 4.84 -17.78
C ASP A 332 22.41 3.33 -17.55
N LEU A 333 21.68 2.49 -18.27
CA LEU A 333 21.78 1.02 -18.19
C LEU A 333 22.36 0.43 -19.48
N THR A 334 23.16 -0.62 -19.33
CA THR A 334 23.58 -1.42 -20.48
C THR A 334 22.41 -2.25 -21.03
N PRO A 335 22.44 -2.69 -22.32
CA PRO A 335 21.38 -3.55 -22.87
C PRO A 335 21.13 -4.81 -22.03
N GLY A 336 22.18 -5.46 -21.50
CA GLY A 336 22.03 -6.62 -20.63
C GLY A 336 21.36 -6.30 -19.29
N GLN A 337 21.60 -5.12 -18.74
CA GLN A 337 20.92 -4.65 -17.52
C GLN A 337 19.44 -4.34 -17.77
N VAL A 338 19.13 -3.76 -18.92
CA VAL A 338 17.74 -3.54 -19.34
C VAL A 338 17.00 -4.87 -19.43
N GLU A 339 17.57 -5.85 -20.12
CA GLU A 339 16.99 -7.20 -20.24
C GLU A 339 16.76 -7.84 -18.87
N ILE A 340 17.72 -7.73 -17.94
CA ILE A 340 17.55 -8.23 -16.58
C ILE A 340 16.34 -7.60 -15.88
N VAL A 341 16.18 -6.27 -15.97
CA VAL A 341 15.06 -5.56 -15.34
C VAL A 341 13.74 -5.98 -15.98
N GLU A 342 13.69 -6.02 -17.31
CA GLU A 342 12.48 -6.38 -18.06
C GLU A 342 12.03 -7.81 -17.76
N GLN A 343 12.94 -8.77 -17.75
CA GLN A 343 12.63 -10.16 -17.40
C GLN A 343 12.10 -10.28 -15.96
N VAL A 344 12.74 -9.65 -15.00
CA VAL A 344 12.37 -9.74 -13.58
C VAL A 344 11.06 -9.01 -13.30
N SER A 345 10.82 -7.85 -13.91
CA SER A 345 9.65 -7.02 -13.65
C SER A 345 8.54 -7.14 -14.70
N ALA A 346 8.63 -8.13 -15.60
CA ALA A 346 7.70 -8.35 -16.70
C ALA A 346 6.20 -8.23 -16.33
N PRO A 347 5.69 -8.81 -15.22
CA PRO A 347 4.27 -8.69 -14.86
C PRO A 347 3.86 -7.23 -14.64
N LEU A 348 4.65 -6.47 -13.86
CA LEU A 348 4.34 -5.07 -13.54
C LEU A 348 4.58 -4.13 -14.74
N LEU A 349 5.58 -4.43 -15.60
CA LEU A 349 5.77 -3.71 -16.85
C LEU A 349 4.56 -3.86 -17.77
N LYS A 350 4.07 -5.10 -17.94
CA LYS A 350 2.89 -5.36 -18.76
C LYS A 350 1.64 -4.67 -18.24
N GLU A 351 1.50 -4.59 -16.92
CA GLU A 351 0.33 -4.00 -16.27
C GLU A 351 0.34 -2.47 -16.34
N PHE A 352 1.47 -1.84 -15.98
CA PHE A 352 1.54 -0.38 -15.82
C PHE A 352 2.20 0.34 -16.99
N TYR A 353 2.92 -0.36 -17.88
CA TYR A 353 3.67 0.20 -19.01
C TYR A 353 3.45 -0.62 -20.30
N PRO A 354 2.18 -0.89 -20.70
CA PRO A 354 1.91 -1.65 -21.92
C PRO A 354 2.43 -0.88 -23.15
N GLY A 355 3.43 -1.44 -23.86
CA GLY A 355 4.03 -0.84 -25.04
C GLY A 355 5.33 -0.05 -24.79
N GLY A 356 5.94 -0.17 -23.60
CA GLY A 356 7.21 0.46 -23.23
C GLY A 356 8.42 -0.40 -23.57
#